data_93a7f1de26852d7434270b4e4ff35aa8
#
_entry.id   93a7f1de26852d7434270b4e4ff35aa8
#
_cell.length_a   1.000
_cell.length_b   1.000
_cell.length_c   1.000
_cell.angle_alpha   90.00
_cell.angle_beta   90.00
_cell.angle_gamma   90.00
#
_symmetry.space_group_name_H-M   'P 1'
#
loop_
_entity.id
_entity.type
_entity.pdbx_description
1 polymer ?
#
loop_
_entity_poly.entity_id
_entity_poly.type
_entity_poly.pdbx_seq_one_letter_code
_entity_poly.pdbx_strand_id
1 'polypeptide(L)'
;MTTYRPLGRSGLHLFPIGLGSMQFGWSADEETSFEIMDAYHAAGGNFIDTADIYTIWTPGNPGGVSEEIIGRWMKARGNRDSVVVATKVRGPMGEGGNEGRATVHQREGLTRGWIIKACEDSLRRLQTDHIDLYQTHFIDPLTPIEETLSALSELVQRGYVRYIGCSNYSAWRLMEALWTSDRKGLESFVSIQPEYSLLSPTRANFERELQNVCVKYGVGIVPWSPLGGGVLTGKYKRGAALPDSIRADENARRRFSDKNFDIVEKLDEIATRHEGAAPAQVALAWMLAQPGMTAPIIGANSVTQLQELLGTLELTLSSDELSEISKVSDWERARTDLEN
;
A
#
# COMPACT_ATOMS: atom_id res chain seq x y z
N MET A 1 -14.28 9.39 -18.22
CA MET A 1 -12.97 9.91 -17.73
C MET A 1 -12.78 9.49 -16.31
N THR A 2 -11.67 8.87 -15.98
CA THR A 2 -11.35 8.45 -14.59
C THR A 2 -11.15 9.70 -13.72
N THR A 3 -11.87 9.76 -12.59
CA THR A 3 -11.77 10.89 -11.67
C THR A 3 -10.65 10.63 -10.65
N TYR A 4 -9.63 11.49 -10.61
CA TYR A 4 -8.60 11.43 -9.59
C TYR A 4 -9.18 11.76 -8.21
N ARG A 5 -8.67 11.13 -7.17
CA ARG A 5 -9.16 11.26 -5.80
C ARG A 5 -8.18 12.06 -4.94
N PRO A 6 -8.65 13.00 -4.11
CA PRO A 6 -7.77 13.74 -3.22
C PRO A 6 -7.14 12.81 -2.18
N LEU A 7 -5.86 13.01 -1.88
CA LEU A 7 -5.17 12.31 -0.80
C LEU A 7 -5.41 13.05 0.51
N GLY A 8 -6.46 12.66 1.22
CA GLY A 8 -6.84 13.30 2.47
C GLY A 8 -7.02 14.81 2.32
N ARG A 9 -6.43 15.59 3.23
CA ARG A 9 -6.47 17.06 3.25
C ARG A 9 -5.25 17.69 2.57
N SER A 10 -4.68 17.02 1.58
CA SER A 10 -3.55 17.52 0.80
C SER A 10 -3.98 18.04 -0.58
N GLY A 11 -3.07 18.70 -1.28
CA GLY A 11 -3.26 19.10 -2.67
C GLY A 11 -2.99 17.98 -3.69
N LEU A 12 -2.58 16.79 -3.24
CA LEU A 12 -2.33 15.65 -4.13
C LEU A 12 -3.65 15.00 -4.58
N HIS A 13 -3.74 14.72 -5.86
CA HIS A 13 -4.83 13.96 -6.46
C HIS A 13 -4.27 12.71 -7.10
N LEU A 14 -4.73 11.54 -6.64
CA LEU A 14 -4.23 10.25 -7.05
C LEU A 14 -5.20 9.55 -8.00
N PHE A 15 -4.64 8.82 -8.96
CA PHE A 15 -5.41 7.83 -9.71
C PHE A 15 -6.04 6.83 -8.72
N PRO A 16 -7.28 6.37 -8.93
CA PRO A 16 -8.02 5.60 -7.93
C PRO A 16 -7.39 4.25 -7.54
N ILE A 17 -6.41 3.78 -8.29
CA ILE A 17 -5.63 2.56 -8.03
C ILE A 17 -4.16 2.93 -8.07
N GLY A 18 -3.44 2.72 -6.96
CA GLY A 18 -2.00 2.95 -6.88
C GLY A 18 -1.20 1.73 -7.36
N LEU A 19 -0.06 1.95 -7.99
CA LEU A 19 0.88 0.91 -8.38
C LEU A 19 1.92 0.70 -7.28
N GLY A 20 1.88 -0.47 -6.63
CA GLY A 20 2.93 -0.92 -5.72
C GLY A 20 4.07 -1.56 -6.49
N SER A 21 5.29 -1.33 -6.04
CA SER A 21 6.53 -1.74 -6.71
C SER A 21 7.35 -2.77 -5.93
N MET A 22 6.77 -3.43 -4.93
CA MET A 22 7.49 -4.40 -4.10
C MET A 22 8.09 -5.57 -4.90
N GLN A 23 7.51 -5.90 -6.04
CA GLN A 23 7.97 -6.94 -6.96
C GLN A 23 9.10 -6.49 -7.89
N PHE A 24 9.36 -5.21 -8.04
CA PHE A 24 10.37 -4.68 -8.96
C PHE A 24 11.79 -5.00 -8.47
N GLY A 25 12.55 -5.73 -9.29
CA GLY A 25 13.85 -6.27 -8.91
C GLY A 25 13.79 -7.55 -8.06
N TRP A 26 12.60 -8.16 -7.93
CA TRP A 26 12.40 -9.46 -7.30
C TRP A 26 11.71 -10.45 -8.23
N SER A 27 10.38 -10.37 -8.40
CA SER A 27 9.58 -11.23 -9.29
C SER A 27 9.27 -10.59 -10.65
N ALA A 28 9.53 -9.30 -10.79
CA ALA A 28 9.56 -8.57 -12.05
C ALA A 28 10.95 -7.94 -12.21
N ASP A 29 11.64 -8.26 -13.28
CA ASP A 29 12.90 -7.64 -13.63
C ASP A 29 12.72 -6.19 -14.08
N GLU A 30 13.80 -5.51 -14.42
CA GLU A 30 13.75 -4.09 -14.79
C GLU A 30 12.94 -3.85 -16.07
N GLU A 31 13.09 -4.70 -17.09
CA GLU A 31 12.37 -4.57 -18.36
C GLU A 31 10.86 -4.72 -18.14
N THR A 32 10.45 -5.79 -17.47
CA THR A 32 9.05 -6.03 -17.08
C THR A 32 8.50 -4.90 -16.21
N SER A 33 9.31 -4.39 -15.27
CA SER A 33 8.91 -3.27 -14.41
C SER A 33 8.67 -2.00 -15.22
N PHE A 34 9.48 -1.71 -16.21
CA PHE A 34 9.30 -0.57 -17.12
C PHE A 34 8.02 -0.72 -17.94
N GLU A 35 7.76 -1.89 -18.51
CA GLU A 35 6.53 -2.17 -19.26
C GLU A 35 5.27 -1.98 -18.39
N ILE A 36 5.31 -2.46 -17.14
CA ILE A 36 4.21 -2.27 -16.18
C ILE A 36 3.99 -0.78 -15.88
N MET A 37 5.06 -0.02 -15.60
CA MET A 37 4.96 1.41 -15.32
C MET A 37 4.50 2.20 -16.54
N ASP A 38 4.98 1.87 -17.76
CA ASP A 38 4.54 2.49 -19.01
C ASP A 38 3.05 2.25 -19.25
N ALA A 39 2.57 1.00 -19.09
CA ALA A 39 1.17 0.66 -19.24
C ALA A 39 0.29 1.34 -18.18
N TYR A 40 0.75 1.42 -16.92
CA TYR A 40 0.05 2.12 -15.86
C TYR A 40 -0.07 3.62 -16.13
N HIS A 41 1.02 4.27 -16.54
CA HIS A 41 1.04 5.68 -16.85
C HIS A 41 0.19 6.00 -18.10
N ALA A 42 0.23 5.15 -19.12
CA ALA A 42 -0.62 5.27 -20.31
C ALA A 42 -2.12 5.17 -20.00
N ALA A 43 -2.50 4.41 -18.99
CA ALA A 43 -3.89 4.30 -18.48
C ALA A 43 -4.32 5.52 -17.64
N GLY A 44 -3.45 6.52 -17.44
CA GLY A 44 -3.69 7.69 -16.58
C GLY A 44 -3.20 7.51 -15.14
N GLY A 45 -2.54 6.40 -14.82
CA GLY A 45 -1.97 6.14 -13.51
C GLY A 45 -0.85 7.14 -13.17
N ASN A 46 -0.93 7.73 -11.99
CA ASN A 46 0.04 8.71 -11.53
C ASN A 46 0.62 8.43 -10.16
N PHE A 47 0.23 7.35 -9.47
CA PHE A 47 0.63 7.08 -8.10
C PHE A 47 1.42 5.77 -7.99
N ILE A 48 2.74 5.88 -7.77
CA ILE A 48 3.66 4.74 -7.60
C ILE A 48 4.15 4.72 -6.16
N ASP A 49 3.93 3.57 -5.48
CA ASP A 49 4.35 3.32 -4.09
C ASP A 49 5.52 2.35 -4.05
N THR A 50 6.60 2.77 -3.40
CA THR A 50 7.81 1.98 -3.16
C THR A 50 8.24 2.08 -1.69
N ALA A 51 9.42 1.57 -1.35
CA ALA A 51 10.07 1.73 -0.05
C ALA A 51 11.58 1.51 -0.17
N ASP A 52 12.33 2.09 0.77
CA ASP A 52 13.78 1.89 0.90
C ASP A 52 14.18 0.42 1.04
N ILE A 53 13.40 -0.36 1.82
CA ILE A 53 13.67 -1.77 2.14
C ILE A 53 13.24 -2.74 1.04
N TYR A 54 12.47 -2.32 0.02
CA TYR A 54 11.93 -3.28 -0.93
C TYR A 54 13.03 -4.08 -1.63
N THR A 55 12.77 -5.38 -1.76
CA THR A 55 13.65 -6.40 -2.32
C THR A 55 14.85 -6.83 -1.47
N ILE A 56 15.00 -6.33 -0.23
CA ILE A 56 16.08 -6.73 0.69
C ILE A 56 16.09 -8.25 0.99
N TRP A 57 14.96 -8.92 0.83
CA TRP A 57 14.83 -10.38 0.99
C TRP A 57 15.39 -11.20 -0.18
N THR A 58 15.79 -10.54 -1.26
CA THR A 58 16.46 -11.18 -2.37
C THR A 58 17.96 -11.33 -2.06
N PRO A 59 18.55 -12.53 -2.15
CA PRO A 59 19.96 -12.74 -1.83
C PRO A 59 20.88 -11.75 -2.56
N GLY A 60 21.78 -11.11 -1.83
CA GLY A 60 22.74 -10.12 -2.35
C GLY A 60 22.15 -8.73 -2.61
N ASN A 61 20.88 -8.49 -2.28
CA ASN A 61 20.24 -7.20 -2.47
C ASN A 61 20.28 -6.37 -1.16
N PRO A 62 20.88 -5.18 -1.15
CA PRO A 62 20.99 -4.34 0.04
C PRO A 62 19.70 -3.55 0.38
N GLY A 63 18.62 -3.73 -0.39
CA GLY A 63 17.44 -2.87 -0.41
C GLY A 63 17.59 -1.70 -1.39
N GLY A 64 16.47 -1.05 -1.72
CA GLY A 64 16.45 0.12 -2.59
C GLY A 64 16.42 -0.15 -4.09
N VAL A 65 16.52 -1.39 -4.54
CA VAL A 65 16.51 -1.73 -5.98
C VAL A 65 15.20 -1.30 -6.65
N SER A 66 14.07 -1.44 -5.97
CA SER A 66 12.79 -0.94 -6.49
C SER A 66 12.81 0.58 -6.74
N GLU A 67 13.38 1.37 -5.82
CA GLU A 67 13.54 2.83 -6.00
C GLU A 67 14.48 3.15 -7.17
N GLU A 68 15.57 2.39 -7.35
CA GLU A 68 16.51 2.58 -8.47
C GLU A 68 15.85 2.30 -9.82
N ILE A 69 15.04 1.24 -9.92
CA ILE A 69 14.28 0.92 -11.14
C ILE A 69 13.31 2.05 -11.49
N ILE A 70 12.54 2.55 -10.50
CA ILE A 70 11.62 3.68 -10.69
C ILE A 70 12.39 4.94 -11.11
N GLY A 71 13.52 5.22 -10.47
CA GLY A 71 14.36 6.38 -10.81
C GLY A 71 14.88 6.34 -12.25
N ARG A 72 15.38 5.17 -12.69
CA ARG A 72 15.81 4.99 -14.09
C ARG A 72 14.65 5.11 -15.07
N TRP A 73 13.48 4.58 -14.72
CA TRP A 73 12.28 4.71 -15.54
C TRP A 73 11.84 6.17 -15.70
N MET A 74 11.71 6.91 -14.61
CA MET A 74 11.34 8.33 -14.64
C MET A 74 12.31 9.15 -15.48
N LYS A 75 13.61 8.91 -15.32
CA LYS A 75 14.65 9.58 -16.12
C LYS A 75 14.56 9.23 -17.59
N ALA A 76 14.37 7.95 -17.92
CA ALA A 76 14.28 7.48 -19.31
C ALA A 76 13.04 8.01 -20.02
N ARG A 77 11.94 8.25 -19.32
CA ARG A 77 10.67 8.77 -19.88
C ARG A 77 10.53 10.28 -19.76
N GLY A 78 11.33 10.95 -18.93
CA GLY A 78 11.22 12.38 -18.67
C GLY A 78 9.88 12.78 -18.05
N ASN A 79 9.28 11.92 -17.24
CA ASN A 79 7.91 12.04 -16.76
C ASN A 79 7.77 12.29 -15.25
N ARG A 80 8.85 12.72 -14.57
CA ARG A 80 8.84 12.95 -13.12
C ARG A 80 7.69 13.83 -12.65
N ASP A 81 7.38 14.89 -13.37
CA ASP A 81 6.35 15.88 -13.00
C ASP A 81 4.92 15.35 -13.18
N SER A 82 4.73 14.24 -13.87
CA SER A 82 3.43 13.61 -14.07
C SER A 82 3.15 12.43 -13.12
N VAL A 83 4.10 12.13 -12.21
CA VAL A 83 4.03 10.98 -11.32
C VAL A 83 4.16 11.41 -9.87
N VAL A 84 3.25 10.94 -9.02
CA VAL A 84 3.33 11.03 -7.56
C VAL A 84 4.10 9.82 -7.05
N VAL A 85 5.29 10.03 -6.53
CA VAL A 85 6.14 8.98 -5.97
C VAL A 85 6.02 8.96 -4.45
N ALA A 86 5.55 7.83 -3.92
CA ALA A 86 5.57 7.56 -2.49
C ALA A 86 6.67 6.57 -2.17
N THR A 87 7.50 6.89 -1.16
CA THR A 87 8.45 5.92 -0.60
C THR A 87 8.40 5.92 0.92
N LYS A 88 9.13 5.00 1.55
CA LYS A 88 9.00 4.75 3.00
C LYS A 88 10.37 4.59 3.66
N VAL A 89 10.43 4.92 4.94
CA VAL A 89 11.58 4.79 5.83
C VAL A 89 11.24 3.98 7.07
N ARG A 90 12.19 3.34 7.65
CA ARG A 90 12.22 2.64 8.93
C ARG A 90 12.83 1.25 8.83
N GLY A 91 12.77 0.58 7.69
CA GLY A 91 13.31 -0.77 7.57
C GLY A 91 14.84 -0.81 7.72
N PRO A 92 15.42 -1.99 8.07
CA PRO A 92 16.86 -2.16 8.10
C PRO A 92 17.43 -2.15 6.67
N MET A 93 18.50 -1.39 6.45
CA MET A 93 19.14 -1.24 5.15
C MET A 93 20.59 -1.73 5.16
N GLY A 94 21.07 -2.30 4.05
CA GLY A 94 22.46 -2.72 3.84
C GLY A 94 22.64 -4.23 3.79
N GLU A 95 23.90 -4.67 3.54
CA GLU A 95 24.26 -6.08 3.49
C GLU A 95 23.94 -6.77 4.82
N GLY A 96 23.29 -7.94 4.74
CA GLY A 96 22.82 -8.69 5.89
C GLY A 96 21.38 -8.39 6.33
N GLY A 97 20.70 -7.45 5.69
CA GLY A 97 19.26 -7.18 5.81
C GLY A 97 18.60 -7.57 7.14
N ASN A 98 17.92 -8.69 7.14
CA ASN A 98 17.23 -9.23 8.32
C ASN A 98 18.15 -9.78 9.44
N GLU A 99 19.46 -9.86 9.26
CA GLU A 99 20.38 -10.13 10.35
C GLU A 99 20.57 -8.89 11.23
N GLY A 100 19.79 -7.87 10.94
CA GLY A 100 19.74 -6.56 11.51
C GLY A 100 19.83 -6.52 13.00
N ARG A 101 21.02 -6.43 13.47
CA ARG A 101 21.30 -5.74 14.70
C ARG A 101 21.53 -4.30 14.32
N ALA A 102 20.46 -3.52 14.42
CA ALA A 102 20.64 -2.09 14.52
C ALA A 102 21.75 -1.83 15.52
N THR A 103 22.92 -1.55 15.04
CA THR A 103 23.85 -0.84 15.90
C THR A 103 23.16 0.48 16.19
N VAL A 104 23.30 0.97 17.41
CA VAL A 104 22.64 2.13 18.01
C VAL A 104 22.55 3.39 17.11
N HIS A 105 23.03 3.34 15.92
CA HIS A 105 23.17 4.47 15.07
C HIS A 105 22.66 4.26 13.69
N GLN A 106 21.81 3.25 13.33
CA GLN A 106 21.87 3.73 12.16
C GLN A 106 21.50 3.23 10.80
N ARG A 107 20.89 2.19 10.65
CA ARG A 107 20.38 1.74 9.36
C ARG A 107 18.92 1.32 9.40
N GLU A 108 18.25 1.68 10.49
CA GLU A 108 16.81 1.44 10.68
C GLU A 108 16.22 2.37 11.74
N GLY A 109 14.89 2.35 11.89
CA GLY A 109 14.16 3.13 12.88
C GLY A 109 13.68 4.49 12.36
N LEU A 110 13.21 5.31 13.30
CA LEU A 110 12.63 6.63 12.99
C LEU A 110 13.34 7.77 13.75
N THR A 111 14.60 7.56 14.12
CA THR A 111 15.42 8.64 14.69
C THR A 111 15.64 9.74 13.65
N ARG A 112 15.80 10.96 14.12
CA ARG A 112 16.07 12.12 13.26
C ARG A 112 17.20 11.87 12.26
N GLY A 113 18.33 11.37 12.76
CA GLY A 113 19.51 11.15 11.91
C GLY A 113 19.25 10.14 10.80
N TRP A 114 18.55 9.04 11.14
CA TRP A 114 18.21 8.03 10.13
C TRP A 114 17.18 8.50 9.12
N ILE A 115 16.13 9.19 9.54
CA ILE A 115 15.09 9.74 8.63
C ILE A 115 15.74 10.64 7.57
N ILE A 116 16.59 11.56 7.98
CA ILE A 116 17.28 12.49 7.05
C ILE A 116 18.17 11.71 6.08
N LYS A 117 19.03 10.83 6.59
CA LYS A 117 19.93 10.03 5.77
C LYS A 117 19.20 9.12 4.79
N ALA A 118 18.16 8.43 5.24
CA ALA A 118 17.35 7.54 4.41
C ALA A 118 16.62 8.31 3.30
N CYS A 119 16.12 9.52 3.59
CA CYS A 119 15.50 10.38 2.60
C CYS A 119 16.51 10.78 1.50
N GLU A 120 17.69 11.24 1.87
CA GLU A 120 18.76 11.60 0.92
C GLU A 120 19.19 10.40 0.06
N ASP A 121 19.24 9.21 0.65
CA ASP A 121 19.55 7.98 -0.07
C ASP A 121 18.42 7.58 -1.04
N SER A 122 17.15 7.71 -0.64
CA SER A 122 15.99 7.48 -1.49
C SER A 122 15.95 8.47 -2.67
N LEU A 123 16.20 9.75 -2.44
CA LEU A 123 16.29 10.77 -3.51
C LEU A 123 17.34 10.40 -4.55
N ARG A 124 18.51 9.91 -4.08
CA ARG A 124 19.60 9.49 -4.98
C ARG A 124 19.20 8.26 -5.82
N ARG A 125 18.57 7.24 -5.20
CA ARG A 125 18.08 6.04 -5.90
C ARG A 125 16.97 6.37 -6.89
N LEU A 126 16.02 7.20 -6.50
CA LEU A 126 14.92 7.69 -7.33
C LEU A 126 15.35 8.70 -8.41
N GLN A 127 16.61 9.19 -8.36
CA GLN A 127 17.17 10.17 -9.30
C GLN A 127 16.29 11.43 -9.43
N THR A 128 15.80 11.93 -8.31
CA THR A 128 14.91 13.11 -8.23
C THR A 128 15.33 14.00 -7.07
N ASP A 129 14.93 15.27 -7.12
CA ASP A 129 15.20 16.27 -6.09
C ASP A 129 14.13 16.32 -4.99
N HIS A 130 12.99 15.64 -5.19
CA HIS A 130 11.91 15.59 -4.20
C HIS A 130 11.12 14.27 -4.22
N ILE A 131 10.53 13.94 -3.07
CA ILE A 131 9.56 12.86 -2.87
C ILE A 131 8.20 13.50 -2.63
N ASP A 132 7.16 13.04 -3.35
CA ASP A 132 5.81 13.60 -3.19
C ASP A 132 5.16 13.19 -1.87
N LEU A 133 5.32 11.91 -1.47
CA LEU A 133 4.79 11.36 -0.23
C LEU A 133 5.86 10.51 0.48
N TYR A 134 6.37 10.97 1.61
CA TYR A 134 7.34 10.23 2.41
C TYR A 134 6.66 9.63 3.64
N GLN A 135 6.75 8.31 3.79
CA GLN A 135 5.97 7.59 4.78
C GLN A 135 6.85 6.90 5.83
N THR A 136 6.43 6.90 7.09
CA THR A 136 6.96 5.94 8.06
C THR A 136 6.40 4.56 7.75
N HIS A 137 7.27 3.57 7.49
CA HIS A 137 6.84 2.22 7.05
C HIS A 137 6.16 1.43 8.18
N PHE A 138 6.69 1.57 9.38
CA PHE A 138 6.16 0.97 10.62
C PHE A 138 6.37 1.95 11.77
N ILE A 139 5.72 1.69 12.89
CA ILE A 139 6.01 2.39 14.14
C ILE A 139 7.43 2.06 14.61
N ASP A 140 8.07 3.01 15.26
CA ASP A 140 9.28 2.80 16.03
C ASP A 140 8.96 3.06 17.51
N PRO A 141 8.89 2.01 18.35
CA PRO A 141 8.54 2.16 19.75
C PRO A 141 9.67 2.79 20.59
N LEU A 142 10.87 2.87 20.04
CA LEU A 142 12.06 3.40 20.74
C LEU A 142 12.27 4.89 20.49
N THR A 143 11.68 5.44 19.41
CA THR A 143 11.81 6.85 19.07
C THR A 143 10.52 7.59 19.41
N PRO A 144 10.59 8.69 20.18
CA PRO A 144 9.42 9.53 20.44
C PRO A 144 8.82 10.05 19.14
N ILE A 145 7.48 10.03 19.04
CA ILE A 145 6.78 10.47 17.82
C ILE A 145 7.09 11.95 17.48
N GLU A 146 7.34 12.77 18.49
CA GLU A 146 7.74 14.16 18.32
C GLU A 146 9.07 14.30 17.56
N GLU A 147 10.06 13.47 17.86
CA GLU A 147 11.35 13.46 17.15
C GLU A 147 11.16 13.07 15.69
N THR A 148 10.38 12.01 15.44
CA THR A 148 10.03 11.55 14.11
C THR A 148 9.34 12.64 13.29
N LEU A 149 8.29 13.27 13.84
CA LEU A 149 7.55 14.33 13.16
C LEU A 149 8.39 15.58 12.93
N SER A 150 9.27 15.93 13.89
CA SER A 150 10.20 17.05 13.73
C SER A 150 11.18 16.82 12.58
N ALA A 151 11.73 15.60 12.45
CA ALA A 151 12.61 15.25 11.34
C ALA A 151 11.90 15.29 9.99
N LEU A 152 10.70 14.74 9.92
CA LEU A 152 9.87 14.78 8.70
C LEU A 152 9.49 16.21 8.31
N SER A 153 9.12 17.05 9.28
CA SER A 153 8.81 18.47 9.06
C SER A 153 10.01 19.23 8.49
N GLU A 154 11.22 18.94 8.97
CA GLU A 154 12.44 19.53 8.42
C GLU A 154 12.66 19.15 6.94
N LEU A 155 12.38 17.90 6.57
CA LEU A 155 12.48 17.46 5.17
C LEU A 155 11.48 18.18 4.26
N VAL A 156 10.27 18.46 4.76
CA VAL A 156 9.28 19.27 4.04
C VAL A 156 9.76 20.72 3.90
N GLN A 157 10.27 21.32 4.98
CA GLN A 157 10.81 22.70 4.95
C GLN A 157 12.01 22.86 4.01
N ARG A 158 12.84 21.81 3.90
CA ARG A 158 13.95 21.77 2.94
C ARG A 158 13.51 21.55 1.49
N GLY A 159 12.23 21.21 1.26
CA GLY A 159 11.68 20.90 -0.04
C GLY A 159 12.03 19.51 -0.58
N TYR A 160 12.67 18.65 0.21
CA TYR A 160 12.98 17.26 -0.15
C TYR A 160 11.75 16.36 -0.17
N VAL A 161 10.73 16.73 0.60
CA VAL A 161 9.45 16.02 0.72
C VAL A 161 8.30 17.01 0.54
N ARG A 162 7.25 16.62 -0.19
CA ARG A 162 6.06 17.46 -0.36
C ARG A 162 5.04 17.22 0.75
N TYR A 163 4.75 15.96 1.04
CA TYR A 163 3.79 15.54 2.07
C TYR A 163 4.33 14.34 2.84
N ILE A 164 3.88 14.21 4.08
CA ILE A 164 4.24 13.08 4.93
C ILE A 164 3.03 12.17 5.19
N GLY A 165 3.29 10.88 5.34
CA GLY A 165 2.31 9.85 5.66
C GLY A 165 2.84 8.81 6.63
N CYS A 166 1.99 7.88 7.02
CA CYS A 166 2.39 6.75 7.84
C CYS A 166 1.82 5.42 7.31
N SER A 167 2.41 4.32 7.71
CA SER A 167 1.94 2.97 7.40
C SER A 167 1.94 2.11 8.65
N ASN A 168 0.96 1.21 8.76
CA ASN A 168 0.85 0.24 9.86
C ASN A 168 0.72 0.86 11.26
N TYR A 169 0.13 2.05 11.36
CA TYR A 169 -0.23 2.67 12.64
C TYR A 169 -1.61 2.22 13.08
N SER A 170 -1.79 2.00 14.38
CA SER A 170 -3.10 1.85 15.00
C SER A 170 -3.82 3.21 15.09
N ALA A 171 -5.13 3.18 15.33
CA ALA A 171 -5.93 4.41 15.48
C ALA A 171 -5.38 5.35 16.56
N TRP A 172 -5.04 4.81 17.76
CA TRP A 172 -4.50 5.63 18.84
C TRP A 172 -3.13 6.24 18.51
N ARG A 173 -2.27 5.49 17.78
CA ARG A 173 -0.94 5.97 17.39
C ARG A 173 -1.02 7.05 16.32
N LEU A 174 -1.95 6.91 15.37
CA LEU A 174 -2.25 7.97 14.40
C LEU A 174 -2.75 9.23 15.12
N MET A 175 -3.68 9.08 16.08
CA MET A 175 -4.19 10.23 16.85
C MET A 175 -3.10 10.90 17.68
N GLU A 176 -2.20 10.14 18.29
CA GLU A 176 -1.05 10.68 19.00
C GLU A 176 -0.16 11.54 18.07
N ALA A 177 0.10 11.04 16.84
CA ALA A 177 0.87 11.78 15.85
C ALA A 177 0.16 13.08 15.42
N LEU A 178 -1.13 13.00 15.07
CA LEU A 178 -1.93 14.17 14.66
C LEU A 178 -1.98 15.23 15.78
N TRP A 179 -2.23 14.80 17.02
CA TRP A 179 -2.26 15.69 18.18
C TRP A 179 -0.89 16.33 18.47
N THR A 180 0.20 15.55 18.32
CA THR A 180 1.56 16.06 18.50
C THR A 180 1.89 17.10 17.44
N SER A 181 1.52 16.86 16.19
CA SER A 181 1.71 17.81 15.09
C SER A 181 0.96 19.12 15.36
N ASP A 182 -0.32 19.04 15.74
CA ASP A 182 -1.14 20.22 16.03
C ASP A 182 -0.55 21.04 17.19
N ARG A 183 -0.20 20.38 18.30
CA ARG A 183 0.35 21.06 19.48
C ARG A 183 1.72 21.69 19.28
N LYS A 184 2.54 21.13 18.39
CA LYS A 184 3.94 21.56 18.19
C LYS A 184 4.11 22.40 16.91
N GLY A 185 3.06 22.59 16.12
CA GLY A 185 3.14 23.28 14.83
C GLY A 185 4.03 22.54 13.84
N LEU A 186 3.99 21.19 13.86
CA LEU A 186 4.72 20.34 12.95
C LEU A 186 3.83 19.89 11.77
N GLU A 187 4.47 19.40 10.69
CA GLU A 187 3.76 18.77 9.59
C GLU A 187 2.94 17.58 10.08
N SER A 188 1.77 17.39 9.48
CA SER A 188 0.83 16.34 9.87
C SER A 188 0.75 15.25 8.80
N PHE A 189 0.55 14.01 9.20
CA PHE A 189 0.30 12.92 8.26
C PHE A 189 -0.97 13.20 7.45
N VAL A 190 -0.82 13.28 6.13
CA VAL A 190 -1.96 13.47 5.21
C VAL A 190 -2.58 12.15 4.78
N SER A 191 -1.87 11.04 4.96
CA SER A 191 -2.32 9.70 4.57
C SER A 191 -1.85 8.62 5.53
N ILE A 192 -2.57 7.51 5.50
CA ILE A 192 -2.18 6.25 6.13
C ILE A 192 -2.25 5.10 5.13
N GLN A 193 -1.28 4.19 5.21
CA GLN A 193 -1.21 2.96 4.42
C GLN A 193 -1.37 1.74 5.34
N PRO A 194 -2.60 1.27 5.61
CA PRO A 194 -2.86 0.08 6.41
C PRO A 194 -2.89 -1.19 5.56
N GLU A 195 -2.73 -2.37 6.19
CA GLU A 195 -3.19 -3.61 5.58
C GLU A 195 -4.72 -3.64 5.58
N TYR A 196 -5.33 -3.77 4.39
CA TYR A 196 -6.78 -3.87 4.29
C TYR A 196 -7.20 -4.69 3.08
N SER A 197 -8.12 -5.63 3.32
CA SER A 197 -8.77 -6.45 2.30
C SER A 197 -10.06 -7.03 2.86
N LEU A 198 -10.85 -7.71 2.04
CA LEU A 198 -12.02 -8.46 2.49
C LEU A 198 -11.70 -9.63 3.43
N LEU A 199 -10.43 -10.07 3.47
CA LEU A 199 -10.02 -11.19 4.30
C LEU A 199 -9.88 -10.79 5.78
N SER A 200 -10.33 -11.65 6.68
CA SER A 200 -10.09 -11.51 8.12
C SER A 200 -8.63 -11.91 8.45
N PRO A 201 -7.97 -11.32 9.45
CA PRO A 201 -8.50 -10.35 10.41
C PRO A 201 -8.27 -8.87 10.02
N THR A 202 -7.62 -8.58 8.90
CA THR A 202 -7.19 -7.22 8.54
C THR A 202 -8.35 -6.25 8.46
N ARG A 203 -9.50 -6.70 7.95
CA ARG A 203 -10.72 -5.91 7.86
C ARG A 203 -11.17 -5.38 9.22
N ALA A 204 -11.27 -6.25 10.22
CA ALA A 204 -11.70 -5.87 11.57
C ALA A 204 -10.77 -4.83 12.21
N ASN A 205 -9.45 -5.02 12.06
CA ASN A 205 -8.46 -4.13 12.65
C ASN A 205 -8.53 -2.72 12.07
N PHE A 206 -8.92 -2.60 10.81
CA PHE A 206 -9.04 -1.32 10.15
C PHE A 206 -10.41 -0.65 10.38
N GLU A 207 -11.51 -1.35 10.13
CA GLU A 207 -12.87 -0.79 10.13
C GLU A 207 -13.35 -0.40 11.55
N ARG A 208 -12.90 -1.12 12.60
CA ARG A 208 -13.37 -0.89 13.95
C ARG A 208 -13.06 0.51 14.46
N GLU A 209 -11.86 1.02 14.23
CA GLU A 209 -11.42 2.30 14.78
C GLU A 209 -10.70 3.17 13.77
N LEU A 210 -9.70 2.63 13.04
CA LEU A 210 -8.78 3.39 12.23
C LEU A 210 -9.46 4.12 11.08
N GLN A 211 -10.40 3.49 10.39
CA GLN A 211 -11.18 4.10 9.32
C GLN A 211 -11.95 5.31 9.80
N ASN A 212 -12.60 5.21 10.97
CA ASN A 212 -13.35 6.32 11.55
C ASN A 212 -12.46 7.52 11.88
N VAL A 213 -11.26 7.28 12.39
CA VAL A 213 -10.24 8.33 12.61
C VAL A 213 -9.87 8.99 11.29
N CYS A 214 -9.56 8.21 10.26
CA CYS A 214 -9.18 8.75 8.95
C CYS A 214 -10.27 9.63 8.35
N VAL A 215 -11.51 9.15 8.33
CA VAL A 215 -12.66 9.90 7.81
C VAL A 215 -12.89 11.19 8.62
N LYS A 216 -12.86 11.08 9.95
CA LYS A 216 -13.09 12.22 10.87
C LYS A 216 -12.06 13.33 10.70
N TYR A 217 -10.78 12.97 10.57
CA TYR A 217 -9.67 13.92 10.53
C TYR A 217 -9.16 14.21 9.12
N GLY A 218 -9.78 13.62 8.10
CA GLY A 218 -9.43 13.87 6.70
C GLY A 218 -8.05 13.32 6.32
N VAL A 219 -7.70 12.14 6.85
CA VAL A 219 -6.48 11.40 6.47
C VAL A 219 -6.81 10.47 5.31
N GLY A 220 -6.09 10.56 4.20
CA GLY A 220 -6.30 9.70 3.02
C GLY A 220 -5.90 8.25 3.30
N ILE A 221 -6.66 7.31 2.75
CA ILE A 221 -6.45 5.87 2.97
C ILE A 221 -5.93 5.25 1.68
N VAL A 222 -4.72 4.68 1.71
CA VAL A 222 -4.05 4.04 0.57
C VAL A 222 -3.61 2.62 0.95
N PRO A 223 -4.53 1.66 1.11
CA PRO A 223 -4.23 0.37 1.71
C PRO A 223 -3.33 -0.50 0.84
N TRP A 224 -2.44 -1.27 1.50
CA TRP A 224 -1.65 -2.30 0.87
C TRP A 224 -2.32 -3.67 1.00
N SER A 225 -1.93 -4.60 0.11
CA SER A 225 -2.47 -5.98 0.02
C SER A 225 -4.00 -6.06 -0.16
N PRO A 226 -4.61 -5.23 -1.03
CA PRO A 226 -6.07 -5.18 -1.19
C PRO A 226 -6.67 -6.52 -1.67
N LEU A 227 -5.86 -7.34 -2.32
CA LEU A 227 -6.25 -8.67 -2.81
C LEU A 227 -5.77 -9.82 -1.91
N GLY A 228 -5.35 -9.53 -0.66
CA GLY A 228 -4.94 -10.56 0.29
C GLY A 228 -3.81 -11.45 -0.23
N GLY A 229 -2.74 -10.86 -0.79
CA GLY A 229 -1.64 -11.62 -1.39
C GLY A 229 -2.04 -12.42 -2.64
N GLY A 230 -3.13 -12.05 -3.29
CA GLY A 230 -3.68 -12.70 -4.48
C GLY A 230 -4.71 -13.80 -4.17
N VAL A 231 -5.16 -13.96 -2.93
CA VAL A 231 -6.24 -14.92 -2.60
C VAL A 231 -7.56 -14.48 -3.24
N LEU A 232 -7.86 -13.19 -3.23
CA LEU A 232 -9.10 -12.64 -3.79
C LEU A 232 -9.14 -12.57 -5.32
N THR A 233 -8.10 -13.07 -6.01
CA THR A 233 -8.12 -13.19 -7.47
C THR A 233 -8.91 -14.41 -7.98
N GLY A 234 -9.31 -15.30 -7.07
CA GLY A 234 -10.01 -16.53 -7.43
C GLY A 234 -9.13 -17.68 -7.94
N LYS A 235 -7.80 -17.48 -8.03
CA LYS A 235 -6.87 -18.53 -8.48
C LYS A 235 -6.71 -19.69 -7.50
N TYR A 236 -7.01 -19.49 -6.22
CA TYR A 236 -6.99 -20.53 -5.20
C TYR A 236 -8.41 -21.06 -5.02
N LYS A 237 -8.58 -22.37 -5.21
CA LYS A 237 -9.89 -23.01 -5.09
C LYS A 237 -9.89 -23.96 -3.89
N ARG A 238 -11.04 -24.04 -3.18
CA ARG A 238 -11.25 -24.93 -2.04
C ARG A 238 -10.92 -26.39 -2.41
N GLY A 239 -10.05 -27.04 -1.66
CA GLY A 239 -9.67 -28.44 -1.85
C GLY A 239 -8.82 -28.74 -3.10
N ALA A 240 -8.46 -27.75 -3.89
CA ALA A 240 -7.59 -27.93 -5.05
C ALA A 240 -6.10 -27.86 -4.71
N ALA A 241 -5.26 -28.37 -5.60
CA ALA A 241 -3.81 -28.18 -5.51
C ALA A 241 -3.45 -26.69 -5.59
N LEU A 242 -2.34 -26.33 -4.93
CA LEU A 242 -1.83 -24.95 -4.99
C LEU A 242 -1.41 -24.58 -6.40
N PRO A 243 -1.76 -23.40 -6.92
CA PRO A 243 -1.27 -22.93 -8.20
C PRO A 243 0.22 -22.61 -8.10
N ASP A 244 0.93 -22.60 -9.24
CA ASP A 244 2.29 -22.10 -9.34
C ASP A 244 2.30 -20.59 -9.07
N SER A 245 2.70 -20.23 -7.85
CA SER A 245 2.73 -18.85 -7.38
C SER A 245 3.73 -18.71 -6.25
N ILE A 246 4.59 -17.70 -6.33
CA ILE A 246 5.61 -17.38 -5.32
C ILE A 246 5.06 -17.21 -3.90
N ARG A 247 3.76 -16.94 -3.77
CA ARG A 247 3.06 -16.75 -2.48
C ARG A 247 2.13 -17.91 -2.11
N ALA A 248 2.14 -19.01 -2.87
CA ALA A 248 1.17 -20.09 -2.67
C ALA A 248 1.25 -20.68 -1.25
N ASP A 249 2.46 -21.06 -0.80
CA ASP A 249 2.67 -21.66 0.53
C ASP A 249 2.39 -20.67 1.67
N GLU A 250 2.74 -19.39 1.50
CA GLU A 250 2.45 -18.36 2.50
C GLU A 250 0.94 -18.16 2.63
N ASN A 251 0.22 -18.07 1.52
CA ASN A 251 -1.22 -17.90 1.51
C ASN A 251 -1.93 -19.11 2.11
N ALA A 252 -1.50 -20.34 1.79
CA ALA A 252 -2.07 -21.56 2.36
C ALA A 252 -1.96 -21.57 3.88
N ARG A 253 -0.82 -21.16 4.43
CA ARG A 253 -0.60 -21.11 5.89
C ARG A 253 -1.33 -19.99 6.61
N ARG A 254 -1.49 -18.82 5.97
CA ARG A 254 -1.93 -17.60 6.64
C ARG A 254 -3.35 -17.18 6.31
N ARG A 255 -3.86 -17.53 5.14
CA ARG A 255 -5.09 -16.93 4.60
C ARG A 255 -6.15 -17.96 4.19
N PHE A 256 -5.83 -19.25 4.18
CA PHE A 256 -6.84 -20.26 3.87
C PHE A 256 -7.69 -20.56 5.10
N SER A 257 -8.97 -20.33 4.96
CA SER A 257 -10.02 -20.71 5.90
C SER A 257 -11.32 -20.87 5.13
N ASP A 258 -12.27 -21.59 5.68
CA ASP A 258 -13.60 -21.74 5.05
C ASP A 258 -14.24 -20.40 4.76
N LYS A 259 -14.20 -19.47 5.73
CA LYS A 259 -14.70 -18.11 5.57
C LYS A 259 -14.05 -17.37 4.39
N ASN A 260 -12.73 -17.46 4.26
CA ASN A 260 -12.03 -16.77 3.18
C ASN A 260 -12.33 -17.40 1.81
N PHE A 261 -12.57 -18.71 1.74
CA PHE A 261 -13.05 -19.35 0.53
C PHE A 261 -14.50 -18.95 0.19
N ASP A 262 -15.39 -18.84 1.19
CA ASP A 262 -16.77 -18.35 0.98
C ASP A 262 -16.76 -16.93 0.40
N ILE A 263 -15.83 -16.07 0.84
CA ILE A 263 -15.65 -14.73 0.27
C ILE A 263 -15.24 -14.81 -1.20
N VAL A 264 -14.24 -15.64 -1.53
CA VAL A 264 -13.76 -15.81 -2.91
C VAL A 264 -14.86 -16.35 -3.82
N GLU A 265 -15.62 -17.35 -3.35
CA GLU A 265 -16.74 -17.93 -4.09
C GLU A 265 -17.85 -16.90 -4.32
N LYS A 266 -18.15 -16.03 -3.33
CA LYS A 266 -19.09 -14.92 -3.51
C LYS A 266 -18.61 -13.87 -4.51
N LEU A 267 -17.32 -13.53 -4.50
CA LEU A 267 -16.76 -12.61 -5.49
C LEU A 267 -16.85 -13.21 -6.91
N ASP A 268 -16.60 -14.50 -7.06
CA ASP A 268 -16.71 -15.22 -8.34
C ASP A 268 -18.18 -15.22 -8.84
N GLU A 269 -19.14 -15.49 -7.95
CA GLU A 269 -20.58 -15.41 -8.25
C GLU A 269 -20.98 -14.01 -8.73
N ILE A 270 -20.53 -12.94 -8.03
CA ILE A 270 -20.88 -11.57 -8.44
C ILE A 270 -20.18 -11.22 -9.75
N ALA A 271 -18.93 -11.63 -9.96
CA ALA A 271 -18.20 -11.40 -11.21
C ALA A 271 -18.96 -11.97 -12.41
N THR A 272 -19.61 -13.13 -12.28
CA THR A 272 -20.45 -13.72 -13.37
C THR A 272 -21.66 -12.88 -13.77
N ARG A 273 -22.09 -11.94 -12.91
CA ARG A 273 -23.20 -11.01 -13.22
C ARG A 273 -22.74 -9.82 -14.08
N HIS A 274 -21.42 -9.62 -14.17
CA HIS A 274 -20.77 -8.54 -14.92
C HIS A 274 -19.91 -9.15 -16.02
N GLU A 275 -20.25 -8.90 -17.27
CA GLU A 275 -19.58 -9.48 -18.44
C GLU A 275 -18.07 -9.18 -18.44
N GLY A 276 -17.26 -10.23 -18.43
CA GLY A 276 -15.79 -10.13 -18.46
C GLY A 276 -15.13 -9.70 -17.16
N ALA A 277 -15.86 -9.52 -16.06
CA ALA A 277 -15.26 -9.15 -14.77
C ALA A 277 -14.57 -10.36 -14.10
N ALA A 278 -13.49 -10.07 -13.38
CA ALA A 278 -12.77 -11.03 -12.52
C ALA A 278 -13.07 -10.79 -11.03
N PRO A 279 -12.99 -11.82 -10.16
CA PRO A 279 -13.15 -11.66 -8.71
C PRO A 279 -12.30 -10.57 -8.09
N ALA A 280 -11.06 -10.39 -8.60
CA ALA A 280 -10.15 -9.32 -8.18
C ALA A 280 -10.74 -7.92 -8.42
N GLN A 281 -11.39 -7.72 -9.56
CA GLN A 281 -12.02 -6.44 -9.90
C GLN A 281 -13.21 -6.16 -8.98
N VAL A 282 -14.02 -7.17 -8.67
CA VAL A 282 -15.14 -7.06 -7.72
C VAL A 282 -14.63 -6.68 -6.33
N ALA A 283 -13.55 -7.32 -5.86
CA ALA A 283 -12.95 -7.01 -4.57
C ALA A 283 -12.40 -5.57 -4.49
N LEU A 284 -11.74 -5.11 -5.55
CA LEU A 284 -11.22 -3.74 -5.62
C LEU A 284 -12.34 -2.71 -5.77
N ALA A 285 -13.39 -2.98 -6.56
CA ALA A 285 -14.55 -2.10 -6.71
C ALA A 285 -15.28 -1.93 -5.36
N TRP A 286 -15.47 -3.03 -4.61
CA TRP A 286 -16.01 -2.96 -3.25
C TRP A 286 -15.13 -2.09 -2.35
N MET A 287 -13.81 -2.25 -2.40
CA MET A 287 -12.88 -1.46 -1.58
C MET A 287 -12.93 0.02 -1.94
N LEU A 288 -12.99 0.36 -3.22
CA LEU A 288 -13.10 1.73 -3.70
C LEU A 288 -14.41 2.43 -3.28
N ALA A 289 -15.43 1.66 -2.93
CA ALA A 289 -16.71 2.17 -2.40
C ALA A 289 -16.67 2.42 -0.88
N GLN A 290 -15.58 2.04 -0.17
CA GLN A 290 -15.51 2.23 1.28
C GLN A 290 -15.25 3.70 1.64
N PRO A 291 -15.79 4.18 2.78
CA PRO A 291 -15.59 5.56 3.22
C PRO A 291 -14.11 5.94 3.40
N GLY A 292 -13.72 7.10 2.88
CA GLY A 292 -12.35 7.63 3.02
C GLY A 292 -11.29 6.99 2.13
N MET A 293 -11.66 5.98 1.33
CA MET A 293 -10.73 5.27 0.45
C MET A 293 -10.23 6.18 -0.66
N THR A 294 -8.90 6.38 -0.72
CA THR A 294 -8.27 7.17 -1.78
C THR A 294 -7.84 6.26 -2.93
N ALA A 295 -6.88 5.38 -2.69
CA ALA A 295 -6.33 4.50 -3.74
C ALA A 295 -5.74 3.22 -3.12
N PRO A 296 -6.35 2.04 -3.28
CA PRO A 296 -5.71 0.78 -2.95
C PRO A 296 -4.46 0.57 -3.82
N ILE A 297 -3.41 0.04 -3.20
CA ILE A 297 -2.12 -0.21 -3.85
C ILE A 297 -2.09 -1.66 -4.33
N ILE A 298 -2.06 -1.85 -5.64
CA ILE A 298 -1.97 -3.17 -6.28
C ILE A 298 -0.53 -3.49 -6.68
N GLY A 299 -0.19 -4.78 -6.71
CA GLY A 299 1.03 -5.29 -7.33
C GLY A 299 0.70 -6.12 -8.56
N ALA A 300 1.44 -5.92 -9.65
CA ALA A 300 1.33 -6.71 -10.87
C ALA A 300 2.71 -7.22 -11.30
N ASN A 301 2.79 -8.47 -11.77
CA ASN A 301 4.02 -9.07 -12.31
C ASN A 301 4.05 -9.08 -13.84
N SER A 302 3.02 -8.56 -14.50
CA SER A 302 2.95 -8.40 -15.96
C SER A 302 1.95 -7.31 -16.33
N VAL A 303 2.08 -6.79 -17.54
CA VAL A 303 1.13 -5.82 -18.12
C VAL A 303 -0.29 -6.39 -18.17
N THR A 304 -0.45 -7.67 -18.51
CA THR A 304 -1.75 -8.36 -18.55
C THR A 304 -2.44 -8.34 -17.18
N GLN A 305 -1.70 -8.67 -16.11
CA GLN A 305 -2.25 -8.59 -14.75
C GLN A 305 -2.63 -7.16 -14.37
N LEU A 306 -1.80 -6.19 -14.72
CA LEU A 306 -2.11 -4.78 -14.46
C LEU A 306 -3.40 -4.36 -15.17
N GLN A 307 -3.53 -4.66 -16.45
CA GLN A 307 -4.71 -4.31 -17.25
C GLN A 307 -6.00 -4.94 -16.71
N GLU A 308 -5.93 -6.22 -16.32
CA GLU A 308 -7.06 -6.89 -15.63
C GLU A 308 -7.47 -6.10 -14.39
N LEU A 309 -6.52 -5.75 -13.52
CA LEU A 309 -6.84 -5.03 -12.29
C LEU A 309 -7.36 -3.60 -12.53
N LEU A 310 -6.86 -2.92 -13.56
CA LEU A 310 -7.34 -1.58 -13.95
C LEU A 310 -8.77 -1.60 -14.51
N GLY A 311 -9.23 -2.71 -15.07
CA GLY A 311 -10.63 -2.92 -15.47
C GLY A 311 -11.63 -2.73 -14.33
N THR A 312 -11.18 -2.76 -13.07
CA THR A 312 -11.98 -2.38 -11.89
C THR A 312 -12.64 -1.01 -12.04
N LEU A 313 -11.99 -0.07 -12.72
CA LEU A 313 -12.48 1.30 -12.85
C LEU A 313 -13.68 1.43 -13.80
N GLU A 314 -13.96 0.41 -14.57
CA GLU A 314 -15.12 0.30 -15.45
C GLU A 314 -16.29 -0.45 -14.78
N LEU A 315 -16.02 -1.12 -13.65
CA LEU A 315 -17.00 -1.92 -12.91
C LEU A 315 -17.74 -1.07 -11.88
N THR A 316 -19.06 -1.07 -11.96
CA THR A 316 -19.94 -0.44 -10.96
C THR A 316 -20.77 -1.52 -10.26
N LEU A 317 -20.55 -1.70 -8.96
CA LEU A 317 -21.34 -2.60 -8.13
C LEU A 317 -22.61 -1.91 -7.64
N SER A 318 -23.73 -2.64 -7.66
CA SER A 318 -24.98 -2.18 -7.06
C SER A 318 -24.90 -2.16 -5.53
N SER A 319 -25.83 -1.45 -4.88
CA SER A 319 -25.95 -1.44 -3.41
C SER A 319 -26.16 -2.85 -2.83
N ASP A 320 -26.89 -3.70 -3.55
CA ASP A 320 -27.16 -5.07 -3.12
C ASP A 320 -25.90 -5.93 -3.18
N GLU A 321 -25.11 -5.84 -4.25
CA GLU A 321 -23.83 -6.53 -4.39
C GLU A 321 -22.81 -6.07 -3.33
N LEU A 322 -22.72 -4.77 -3.08
CA LEU A 322 -21.89 -4.24 -1.99
C LEU A 322 -22.34 -4.81 -0.63
N SER A 323 -23.63 -4.93 -0.39
CA SER A 323 -24.18 -5.53 0.82
C SER A 323 -23.91 -7.03 0.91
N GLU A 324 -24.06 -7.80 -0.19
CA GLU A 324 -23.75 -9.22 -0.24
C GLU A 324 -22.27 -9.48 0.12
N ILE A 325 -21.35 -8.74 -0.49
CA ILE A 325 -19.92 -8.84 -0.21
C ILE A 325 -19.62 -8.49 1.27
N SER A 326 -20.24 -7.41 1.76
CA SER A 326 -20.04 -6.99 3.15
C SER A 326 -20.53 -8.03 4.15
N LYS A 327 -21.67 -8.71 3.88
CA LYS A 327 -22.23 -9.77 4.73
C LYS A 327 -21.37 -11.03 4.78
N VAL A 328 -20.89 -11.53 3.62
CA VAL A 328 -20.06 -12.75 3.59
C VAL A 328 -18.69 -12.53 4.26
N SER A 329 -18.15 -11.30 4.19
CA SER A 329 -16.89 -10.91 4.77
C SER A 329 -16.98 -10.26 6.16
N ASP A 330 -18.18 -10.25 6.76
CA ASP A 330 -18.45 -9.62 8.05
C ASP A 330 -17.60 -10.25 9.17
N TRP A 331 -16.82 -9.43 9.84
CA TRP A 331 -15.94 -9.82 10.92
C TRP A 331 -16.63 -9.87 12.30
N GLU A 332 -17.74 -9.18 12.50
CA GLU A 332 -18.52 -9.22 13.73
C GLU A 332 -19.21 -10.57 13.91
N ARG A 333 -19.67 -11.17 12.81
CA ARG A 333 -20.30 -12.48 12.78
C ARG A 333 -19.37 -13.60 13.26
N ALA A 334 -18.08 -13.50 12.96
CA ALA A 334 -17.08 -14.47 13.43
C ALA A 334 -16.81 -14.39 14.95
N ARG A 335 -17.21 -13.30 15.60
CA ARG A 335 -17.09 -13.12 17.04
C ARG A 335 -18.25 -13.76 17.80
N THR A 336 -19.46 -13.70 17.27
CA THR A 336 -20.65 -14.35 17.85
C THR A 336 -20.57 -15.87 17.79
N ASP A 337 -19.91 -16.43 16.75
CA ASP A 337 -19.72 -17.88 16.60
C ASP A 337 -18.65 -18.46 17.56
N LEU A 338 -17.81 -17.61 18.15
CA LEU A 338 -16.81 -17.98 19.17
C LEU A 338 -17.31 -17.80 20.62
N GLU A 339 -18.41 -17.08 20.80
CA GLU A 339 -19.02 -16.80 22.11
C GLU A 339 -20.22 -17.75 22.40
N ASN A 340 -20.62 -18.62 21.45
CA ASN A 340 -21.61 -19.70 21.58
C ASN A 340 -20.95 -21.07 21.47
#